data_ffeca88c3dbbde6aa4ce6d11bafb2b40
#
_entry.id   ffeca88c3dbbde6aa4ce6d11bafb2b40
#
_cell.length_a   1.000
_cell.length_b   1.000
_cell.length_c   1.000
_cell.angle_alpha   90.00
_cell.angle_beta   90.00
_cell.angle_gamma   90.00
#
_symmetry.space_group_name_H-M   'P 1'
#
loop_
_entity.id
_entity.type
_entity.pdbx_description
1 polymer ?
#
loop_
_entity_poly.entity_id
_entity_poly.type
_entity_poly.pdbx_seq_one_letter_code
_entity_poly.pdbx_strand_id
1 'polypeptide(L)'
;MNIYEDIAKRTQGDIYIGVVGPVRTGKSTFIRKFMETLVLPNIDNEFKRDRTRDEIPQSGSGKTIMTVEPKFVPADGVVIELKDAVSLKVRMVDCVGYIVDGALGHEENGKQRLVSTPWSKDAMTFEEAAEIGTKKVIRDHSTIGVVVITDGSVTGIERGNYIEAEERVIDELKSIQKPFVVVLNSMTPKEEKTELLRKVCRSVEENHLCYF
;
A
#
# COMPACT_ATOMS: atom_id res chain seq x y z
N MET A 1 6.91 28.77 3.80
CA MET A 1 5.62 28.04 3.66
C MET A 1 5.89 26.63 4.16
N ASN A 2 5.15 26.17 5.17
CA ASN A 2 5.32 24.83 5.74
C ASN A 2 4.78 23.81 4.71
N ILE A 3 5.53 22.73 4.43
CA ILE A 3 5.15 21.69 3.48
C ILE A 3 3.77 21.08 3.82
N TYR A 4 3.45 20.96 5.10
CA TYR A 4 2.15 20.45 5.56
C TYR A 4 0.98 21.37 5.21
N GLU A 5 1.19 22.71 5.29
CA GLU A 5 0.20 23.69 4.88
C GLU A 5 -0.03 23.66 3.36
N ASP A 6 1.02 23.45 2.57
CA ASP A 6 0.92 23.33 1.12
C ASP A 6 0.13 22.07 0.73
N ILE A 7 0.43 20.93 1.35
CA ILE A 7 -0.31 19.68 1.15
C ILE A 7 -1.78 19.86 1.54
N ALA A 8 -2.06 20.41 2.72
CA ALA A 8 -3.44 20.63 3.19
C ALA A 8 -4.23 21.53 2.24
N LYS A 9 -3.62 22.58 1.71
CA LYS A 9 -4.27 23.49 0.72
C LYS A 9 -4.57 22.80 -0.61
N ARG A 10 -3.62 22.00 -1.12
CA ARG A 10 -3.78 21.28 -2.41
C ARG A 10 -4.81 20.17 -2.35
N THR A 11 -4.94 19.50 -1.21
CA THR A 11 -5.85 18.37 -1.02
C THR A 11 -7.16 18.76 -0.34
N GLN A 12 -7.37 20.05 -0.04
CA GLN A 12 -8.51 20.53 0.75
C GLN A 12 -8.60 19.86 2.14
N GLY A 13 -7.46 19.43 2.67
CA GLY A 13 -7.35 18.74 3.94
C GLY A 13 -7.59 17.23 3.89
N ASP A 14 -8.02 16.67 2.76
CA ASP A 14 -8.23 15.21 2.61
C ASP A 14 -7.01 14.56 1.93
N ILE A 15 -6.37 13.60 2.62
CA ILE A 15 -5.24 12.84 2.10
C ILE A 15 -5.62 11.37 1.95
N TYR A 16 -5.50 10.87 0.72
CA TYR A 16 -5.69 9.47 0.39
C TYR A 16 -4.33 8.83 0.14
N ILE A 17 -3.90 7.97 1.06
CA ILE A 17 -2.62 7.27 0.98
C ILE A 17 -2.84 5.91 0.31
N GLY A 18 -2.45 5.78 -0.96
CA GLY A 18 -2.49 4.51 -1.67
C GLY A 18 -1.30 3.64 -1.27
N VAL A 19 -1.54 2.52 -0.58
CA VAL A 19 -0.49 1.57 -0.22
C VAL A 19 -0.42 0.51 -1.32
N VAL A 20 0.61 0.61 -2.15
CA VAL A 20 0.77 -0.16 -3.38
C VAL A 20 2.06 -0.97 -3.36
N GLY A 21 2.25 -1.83 -4.34
CA GLY A 21 3.42 -2.71 -4.43
C GLY A 21 3.01 -4.13 -4.81
N PRO A 22 3.97 -5.04 -5.00
CA PRO A 22 3.67 -6.44 -5.29
C PRO A 22 2.88 -7.12 -4.18
N VAL A 23 2.24 -8.24 -4.49
CA VAL A 23 1.56 -9.06 -3.47
C VAL A 23 2.53 -9.50 -2.38
N ARG A 24 2.04 -9.66 -1.14
CA ARG A 24 2.80 -10.23 -0.02
C ARG A 24 3.98 -9.39 0.49
N THR A 25 4.17 -8.17 0.01
CA THR A 25 5.23 -7.27 0.52
C THR A 25 4.95 -6.70 1.91
N GLY A 26 3.75 -6.92 2.47
CA GLY A 26 3.37 -6.42 3.80
C GLY A 26 2.54 -5.14 3.80
N LYS A 27 1.87 -4.80 2.68
CA LYS A 27 1.01 -3.61 2.56
C LYS A 27 -0.03 -3.50 3.68
N SER A 28 -0.84 -4.53 3.86
CA SER A 28 -1.89 -4.54 4.92
C SER A 28 -1.29 -4.51 6.32
N THR A 29 -0.08 -5.07 6.52
CA THR A 29 0.66 -4.97 7.78
C THR A 29 1.13 -3.54 8.04
N PHE A 30 1.62 -2.86 7.01
CA PHE A 30 1.98 -1.45 7.08
C PHE A 30 0.77 -0.59 7.45
N ILE A 31 -0.36 -0.77 6.74
CA ILE A 31 -1.62 -0.06 7.04
C ILE A 31 -2.02 -0.27 8.49
N ARG A 32 -2.04 -1.53 8.95
CA ARG A 32 -2.38 -1.85 10.33
C ARG A 32 -1.49 -1.11 11.31
N LYS A 33 -0.18 -1.18 11.15
CA LYS A 33 0.78 -0.52 12.04
C LYS A 33 0.64 1.00 12.02
N PHE A 34 0.44 1.58 10.86
CA PHE A 34 0.18 3.02 10.72
C PHE A 34 -1.09 3.42 11.47
N MET A 35 -2.18 2.67 11.29
CA MET A 35 -3.45 2.94 11.99
C MET A 35 -3.32 2.78 13.50
N GLU A 36 -2.68 1.70 13.98
CA GLU A 36 -2.48 1.43 15.40
C GLU A 36 -1.61 2.49 16.11
N THR A 37 -0.58 2.99 15.42
CA THR A 37 0.42 3.88 16.04
C THR A 37 0.14 5.35 15.85
N LEU A 38 -0.48 5.74 14.75
CA LEU A 38 -0.65 7.15 14.40
C LEU A 38 -2.11 7.61 14.32
N VAL A 39 -3.04 6.72 14.00
CA VAL A 39 -4.43 7.14 13.77
C VAL A 39 -5.30 6.86 15.00
N LEU A 40 -5.34 5.63 15.49
CA LEU A 40 -6.17 5.27 16.65
C LEU A 40 -5.90 6.11 17.90
N PRO A 41 -4.64 6.45 18.26
CA PRO A 41 -4.37 7.29 19.41
C PRO A 41 -4.90 8.72 19.31
N ASN A 42 -5.16 9.20 18.09
CA ASN A 42 -5.67 10.55 17.81
C ASN A 42 -7.21 10.58 17.61
N ILE A 43 -7.91 9.52 17.94
CA ILE A 43 -9.38 9.47 17.91
C ILE A 43 -9.90 9.57 19.35
N ASP A 44 -10.44 10.72 19.73
CA ASP A 44 -10.97 10.95 21.09
C ASP A 44 -12.25 10.18 21.34
N ASN A 45 -13.12 10.06 20.34
CA ASN A 45 -14.40 9.36 20.48
C ASN A 45 -14.19 7.84 20.48
N GLU A 46 -14.56 7.18 21.59
CA GLU A 46 -14.36 5.75 21.81
C GLU A 46 -15.09 4.89 20.77
N PHE A 47 -16.36 5.18 20.49
CA PHE A 47 -17.13 4.43 19.48
C PHE A 47 -16.51 4.55 18.07
N LYS A 48 -16.05 5.76 17.70
CA LYS A 48 -15.38 5.97 16.43
C LYS A 48 -14.03 5.24 16.39
N ARG A 49 -13.29 5.22 17.49
CA ARG A 49 -12.01 4.50 17.60
C ARG A 49 -12.20 3.00 17.47
N ASP A 50 -13.20 2.41 18.12
CA ASP A 50 -13.48 0.99 18.05
C ASP A 50 -13.96 0.58 16.66
N ARG A 51 -14.88 1.34 16.06
CA ARG A 51 -15.28 1.14 14.66
C ARG A 51 -14.08 1.22 13.71
N THR A 52 -13.22 2.20 13.87
CA THR A 52 -12.00 2.34 13.07
C THR A 52 -11.08 1.13 13.26
N ARG A 53 -10.97 0.60 14.47
CA ARG A 53 -10.18 -0.61 14.76
C ARG A 53 -10.71 -1.83 14.02
N ASP A 54 -12.03 -2.00 13.96
CA ASP A 54 -12.68 -3.12 13.25
C ASP A 54 -12.47 -3.06 11.72
N GLU A 55 -12.27 -1.87 11.19
CA GLU A 55 -12.01 -1.66 9.75
C GLU A 55 -10.55 -1.94 9.34
N ILE A 56 -9.62 -2.06 10.31
CA ILE A 56 -8.20 -2.31 10.04
C ILE A 56 -8.00 -3.70 9.42
N PRO A 57 -7.21 -3.81 8.33
CA PRO A 57 -6.93 -5.09 7.72
C PRO A 57 -6.28 -6.06 8.68
N GLN A 58 -6.83 -7.26 8.78
CA GLN A 58 -6.16 -8.34 9.51
C GLN A 58 -5.04 -8.89 8.64
N SER A 59 -3.82 -8.92 9.18
CA SER A 59 -2.69 -9.54 8.50
C SER A 59 -2.91 -11.05 8.44
N GLY A 60 -3.24 -11.55 7.27
CA GLY A 60 -3.34 -13.00 7.07
C GLY A 60 -1.95 -13.65 7.16
N SER A 61 -1.78 -14.60 8.05
CA SER A 61 -0.57 -15.41 8.18
C SER A 61 -0.41 -16.45 7.06
N GLY A 62 -1.41 -16.57 6.18
CA GLY A 62 -1.42 -17.55 5.09
C GLY A 62 -0.81 -17.04 3.78
N LYS A 63 -0.47 -17.93 2.87
CA LYS A 63 0.01 -17.60 1.51
C LYS A 63 -1.12 -17.24 0.54
N THR A 64 -2.38 -17.39 0.93
CA THR A 64 -3.56 -17.24 0.07
C THR A 64 -4.06 -15.79 0.07
N ILE A 65 -4.27 -15.25 -1.11
CA ILE A 65 -4.84 -13.92 -1.33
C ILE A 65 -6.37 -14.06 -1.38
N MET A 66 -7.10 -13.26 -0.60
CA MET A 66 -8.56 -13.46 -0.39
C MET A 66 -9.43 -12.49 -1.19
N THR A 67 -9.00 -11.25 -1.41
CA THR A 67 -9.81 -10.18 -2.02
C THR A 67 -9.06 -9.50 -3.15
N VAL A 68 -9.80 -8.97 -4.13
CA VAL A 68 -9.25 -8.22 -5.28
C VAL A 68 -9.60 -6.74 -5.27
N GLU A 69 -10.63 -6.36 -4.51
CA GLU A 69 -11.11 -4.98 -4.48
C GLU A 69 -10.26 -4.11 -3.56
N PRO A 70 -9.92 -2.88 -3.99
CA PRO A 70 -9.33 -1.88 -3.09
C PRO A 70 -10.25 -1.58 -1.91
N LYS A 71 -9.65 -1.42 -0.74
CA LYS A 71 -10.38 -1.11 0.50
C LYS A 71 -9.89 0.20 1.10
N PHE A 72 -10.81 1.11 1.38
CA PHE A 72 -10.53 2.33 2.15
C PHE A 72 -10.48 2.01 3.65
N VAL A 73 -9.45 2.49 4.33
CA VAL A 73 -9.19 2.26 5.76
C VAL A 73 -8.80 3.58 6.43
N PRO A 74 -9.59 4.09 7.35
CA PRO A 74 -11.00 3.76 7.55
C PRO A 74 -11.90 4.32 6.43
N ALA A 75 -13.12 3.81 6.31
CA ALA A 75 -14.06 4.23 5.26
C ALA A 75 -14.37 5.73 5.31
N ASP A 76 -14.56 6.32 6.49
CA ASP A 76 -14.92 7.73 6.66
C ASP A 76 -13.71 8.69 6.78
N GLY A 77 -12.49 8.18 6.81
CA GLY A 77 -11.30 8.95 7.12
C GLY A 77 -11.24 9.45 8.56
N VAL A 78 -10.03 9.74 9.03
CA VAL A 78 -9.78 10.26 10.39
C VAL A 78 -8.97 11.54 10.29
N VAL A 79 -9.42 12.55 11.02
CA VAL A 79 -8.66 13.78 11.20
C VAL A 79 -7.56 13.52 12.21
N ILE A 80 -6.33 13.78 11.80
CA ILE A 80 -5.15 13.78 12.65
C ILE A 80 -4.60 15.20 12.76
N GLU A 81 -4.21 15.58 13.96
CA GLU A 81 -3.53 16.84 14.18
C GLU A 81 -2.02 16.62 14.11
N LEU A 82 -1.39 17.35 13.22
CA LEU A 82 0.07 17.39 13.11
C LEU A 82 0.64 18.53 13.94
N LYS A 83 1.95 18.54 14.12
CA LYS A 83 2.65 19.68 14.72
C LYS A 83 2.30 20.96 13.93
N ASP A 84 2.26 22.10 14.61
CA ASP A 84 1.92 23.42 14.05
C ASP A 84 0.43 23.62 13.73
N ALA A 85 -0.48 22.92 14.42
CA ALA A 85 -1.94 23.06 14.30
C ALA A 85 -2.49 22.77 12.88
N VAL A 86 -1.80 21.94 12.10
CA VAL A 86 -2.29 21.47 10.81
C VAL A 86 -3.12 20.22 11.00
N SER A 87 -4.41 20.28 10.67
CA SER A 87 -5.31 19.14 10.67
C SER A 87 -5.40 18.54 9.26
N LEU A 88 -5.22 17.23 9.16
CA LEU A 88 -5.35 16.48 7.91
C LEU A 88 -6.33 15.33 8.12
N LYS A 89 -7.26 15.17 7.18
CA LYS A 89 -8.11 13.99 7.17
C LYS A 89 -7.46 12.91 6.32
N VAL A 90 -7.09 11.81 6.96
CA VAL A 90 -6.32 10.73 6.35
C VAL A 90 -7.20 9.52 6.09
N ARG A 91 -7.07 8.95 4.90
CA ARG A 91 -7.55 7.61 4.54
C ARG A 91 -6.41 6.84 3.90
N MET A 92 -6.28 5.58 4.25
CA MET A 92 -5.41 4.67 3.52
C MET A 92 -6.23 3.85 2.53
N VAL A 93 -5.62 3.46 1.43
CA VAL A 93 -6.26 2.59 0.44
C VAL A 93 -5.40 1.35 0.31
N ASP A 94 -5.93 0.20 0.74
CA ASP A 94 -5.30 -1.10 0.57
C ASP A 94 -5.67 -1.69 -0.79
N CYS A 95 -4.73 -2.37 -1.43
CA CYS A 95 -4.96 -3.13 -2.65
C CYS A 95 -4.21 -4.46 -2.62
N VAL A 96 -4.56 -5.37 -3.52
CA VAL A 96 -3.87 -6.65 -3.65
C VAL A 96 -2.40 -6.45 -4.03
N GLY A 97 -2.16 -5.65 -5.06
CA GLY A 97 -0.85 -5.49 -5.68
C GLY A 97 -0.67 -6.39 -6.90
N TYR A 98 0.42 -6.19 -7.63
CA TYR A 98 0.78 -7.03 -8.76
C TYR A 98 1.20 -8.43 -8.31
N ILE A 99 0.74 -9.44 -9.03
CA ILE A 99 1.09 -10.83 -8.77
C ILE A 99 2.57 -11.04 -9.12
N VAL A 100 3.24 -11.90 -8.37
CA VAL A 100 4.63 -12.29 -8.57
C VAL A 100 4.74 -13.80 -8.59
N ASP A 101 5.76 -14.32 -9.23
CA ASP A 101 6.02 -15.75 -9.27
C ASP A 101 6.21 -16.32 -7.84
N GLY A 102 5.62 -17.49 -7.59
CA GLY A 102 5.61 -18.10 -6.27
C GLY A 102 4.54 -17.58 -5.30
N ALA A 103 3.73 -16.58 -5.70
CA ALA A 103 2.55 -16.20 -4.94
C ALA A 103 1.44 -17.24 -5.10
N LEU A 104 0.71 -17.54 -4.01
CA LEU A 104 -0.38 -18.52 -4.01
C LEU A 104 -1.73 -17.82 -3.92
N GLY A 105 -2.77 -18.46 -4.50
CA GLY A 105 -4.17 -18.02 -4.38
C GLY A 105 -4.73 -17.32 -5.62
N HIS A 106 -3.93 -17.19 -6.69
CA HIS A 106 -4.39 -16.77 -8.02
C HIS A 106 -4.87 -17.95 -8.87
N GLU A 107 -4.56 -19.19 -8.44
CA GLU A 107 -5.04 -20.43 -9.06
C GLU A 107 -5.89 -21.25 -8.09
N GLU A 108 -6.83 -22.00 -8.63
CA GLU A 108 -7.67 -22.95 -7.93
C GLU A 108 -7.77 -24.24 -8.76
N ASN A 109 -7.38 -25.39 -8.17
CA ASN A 109 -7.37 -26.70 -8.85
C ASN A 109 -6.56 -26.71 -10.17
N GLY A 110 -5.44 -25.99 -10.22
CA GLY A 110 -4.57 -25.90 -11.42
C GLY A 110 -5.15 -25.08 -12.57
N LYS A 111 -6.19 -24.28 -12.31
CA LYS A 111 -6.78 -23.32 -13.26
C LYS A 111 -6.72 -21.92 -12.67
N GLN A 112 -6.65 -20.91 -13.54
CA GLN A 112 -6.75 -19.52 -13.13
C GLN A 112 -8.08 -19.28 -12.40
N ARG A 113 -7.99 -18.70 -11.20
CA ARG A 113 -9.17 -18.35 -10.41
C ARG A 113 -9.90 -17.18 -11.05
N LEU A 114 -11.21 -17.36 -11.30
CA LEU A 114 -12.08 -16.31 -11.81
C LEU A 114 -12.74 -15.56 -10.65
N VAL A 115 -12.88 -14.25 -10.79
CA VAL A 115 -13.50 -13.37 -9.80
C VAL A 115 -14.45 -12.38 -10.47
N SER A 116 -15.51 -12.01 -9.77
CA SER A 116 -16.40 -10.91 -10.17
C SER A 116 -15.93 -9.63 -9.52
N THR A 117 -15.99 -8.52 -10.25
CA THR A 117 -15.57 -7.20 -9.79
C THR A 117 -16.62 -6.15 -10.14
N PRO A 118 -16.69 -5.03 -9.39
CA PRO A 118 -17.68 -3.97 -9.66
C PRO A 118 -17.42 -3.22 -11.00
N TRP A 119 -16.24 -3.36 -11.59
CA TRP A 119 -15.84 -2.67 -12.82
C TRP A 119 -15.95 -3.51 -14.09
N SER A 120 -16.41 -4.76 -13.97
CA SER A 120 -16.69 -5.63 -15.13
C SER A 120 -18.00 -6.38 -14.95
N LYS A 121 -18.74 -6.54 -16.06
CA LYS A 121 -19.94 -7.37 -16.07
C LYS A 121 -19.61 -8.87 -16.14
N ASP A 122 -18.47 -9.19 -16.76
CA ASP A 122 -18.01 -10.57 -16.92
C ASP A 122 -16.95 -10.89 -15.86
N ALA A 123 -16.92 -12.15 -15.44
CA ALA A 123 -15.85 -12.64 -14.57
C ALA A 123 -14.51 -12.55 -15.30
N MET A 124 -13.47 -12.13 -14.59
CA MET A 124 -12.11 -12.02 -15.08
C MET A 124 -11.16 -12.85 -14.23
N THR A 125 -9.92 -13.04 -14.67
CA THR A 125 -8.94 -13.73 -13.86
C THR A 125 -8.59 -12.91 -12.60
N PHE A 126 -8.21 -13.62 -11.55
CA PHE A 126 -7.77 -12.97 -10.31
C PHE A 126 -6.62 -11.97 -10.57
N GLU A 127 -5.69 -12.34 -11.45
CA GLU A 127 -4.55 -11.53 -11.80
C GLU A 127 -4.97 -10.23 -12.51
N GLU A 128 -5.84 -10.31 -13.52
CA GLU A 128 -6.40 -9.13 -14.19
C GLU A 128 -7.14 -8.22 -13.21
N ALA A 129 -7.94 -8.79 -12.32
CA ALA A 129 -8.66 -8.03 -11.31
C ALA A 129 -7.73 -7.33 -10.31
N ALA A 130 -6.68 -8.00 -9.86
CA ALA A 130 -5.66 -7.45 -8.96
C ALA A 130 -4.89 -6.31 -9.65
N GLU A 131 -4.57 -6.48 -10.93
CA GLU A 131 -3.92 -5.45 -11.74
C GLU A 131 -4.79 -4.20 -11.89
N ILE A 132 -6.04 -4.37 -12.32
CA ILE A 132 -7.00 -3.25 -12.47
C ILE A 132 -7.20 -2.54 -11.13
N GLY A 133 -7.41 -3.30 -10.05
CA GLY A 133 -7.60 -2.73 -8.71
C GLY A 133 -6.38 -1.92 -8.26
N THR A 134 -5.17 -2.42 -8.49
CA THR A 134 -3.91 -1.71 -8.16
C THR A 134 -3.76 -0.44 -8.98
N LYS A 135 -4.02 -0.49 -10.30
CA LYS A 135 -4.00 0.69 -11.17
C LYS A 135 -5.02 1.75 -10.73
N LYS A 136 -6.22 1.33 -10.31
CA LYS A 136 -7.22 2.27 -9.77
C LYS A 136 -6.74 2.97 -8.51
N VAL A 137 -6.08 2.26 -7.59
CA VAL A 137 -5.49 2.89 -6.40
C VAL A 137 -4.41 3.88 -6.80
N ILE A 138 -3.53 3.50 -7.72
CA ILE A 138 -2.45 4.38 -8.20
C ILE A 138 -3.03 5.64 -8.85
N ARG A 139 -3.99 5.51 -9.75
CA ARG A 139 -4.49 6.62 -10.58
C ARG A 139 -5.58 7.43 -9.92
N ASP A 140 -6.63 6.75 -9.43
CA ASP A 140 -7.92 7.36 -9.14
C ASP A 140 -8.17 7.54 -7.64
N HIS A 141 -7.62 6.67 -6.78
CA HIS A 141 -8.03 6.58 -5.38
C HIS A 141 -7.00 7.06 -4.37
N SER A 142 -5.86 7.59 -4.82
CA SER A 142 -4.83 8.11 -3.92
C SER A 142 -4.30 9.47 -4.35
N THR A 143 -3.94 10.30 -3.37
CA THR A 143 -3.24 11.58 -3.58
C THR A 143 -1.74 11.41 -3.46
N ILE A 144 -1.29 10.44 -2.66
CA ILE A 144 0.11 10.07 -2.46
C ILE A 144 0.25 8.54 -2.45
N GLY A 145 1.34 8.01 -2.97
CA GLY A 145 1.68 6.59 -2.96
C GLY A 145 2.62 6.21 -1.82
N VAL A 146 2.38 5.06 -1.20
CA VAL A 146 3.37 4.35 -0.37
C VAL A 146 3.63 3.01 -1.05
N VAL A 147 4.81 2.88 -1.66
CA VAL A 147 5.23 1.66 -2.34
C VAL A 147 5.91 0.75 -1.32
N VAL A 148 5.28 -0.39 -1.01
CA VAL A 148 5.87 -1.36 -0.09
C VAL A 148 6.57 -2.45 -0.89
N ILE A 149 7.88 -2.51 -0.74
CA ILE A 149 8.77 -3.51 -1.33
C ILE A 149 9.34 -4.44 -0.25
N THR A 150 10.02 -5.51 -0.63
CA THR A 150 10.59 -6.46 0.33
C THR A 150 11.94 -7.01 -0.14
N ASP A 151 12.78 -7.40 0.81
CA ASP A 151 14.00 -8.17 0.56
C ASP A 151 13.75 -9.68 0.37
N GLY A 152 12.47 -10.12 0.40
CA GLY A 152 12.06 -11.52 0.30
C GLY A 152 11.97 -12.24 1.65
N SER A 153 12.56 -11.70 2.73
CA SER A 153 12.64 -12.38 4.04
C SER A 153 11.28 -12.58 4.71
N VAL A 154 10.29 -11.74 4.40
CA VAL A 154 8.98 -11.73 5.08
C VAL A 154 7.99 -12.76 4.55
N THR A 155 8.24 -13.37 3.39
CA THR A 155 7.27 -14.23 2.69
C THR A 155 7.79 -15.59 2.28
N GLY A 156 9.11 -15.76 2.20
CA GLY A 156 9.75 -16.96 1.63
C GLY A 156 9.61 -17.04 0.09
N ILE A 157 9.23 -15.95 -0.58
CA ILE A 157 9.35 -15.77 -2.04
C ILE A 157 10.69 -15.09 -2.30
N GLU A 158 11.44 -15.58 -3.29
CA GLU A 158 12.75 -15.02 -3.62
C GLU A 158 12.68 -13.57 -4.04
N ARG A 159 13.67 -12.77 -3.62
CA ARG A 159 13.73 -11.32 -3.95
C ARG A 159 13.63 -11.04 -5.45
N GLY A 160 14.24 -11.90 -6.28
CA GLY A 160 14.23 -11.76 -7.75
C GLY A 160 12.83 -11.69 -8.35
N ASN A 161 11.86 -12.41 -7.78
CA ASN A 161 10.50 -12.48 -8.28
C ASN A 161 9.70 -11.18 -8.05
N TYR A 162 10.20 -10.28 -7.21
CA TYR A 162 9.54 -9.01 -6.90
C TYR A 162 9.95 -7.85 -7.81
N ILE A 163 11.14 -7.93 -8.43
CA ILE A 163 11.79 -6.79 -9.10
C ILE A 163 10.90 -6.19 -10.18
N GLU A 164 10.43 -7.00 -11.12
CA GLU A 164 9.60 -6.54 -12.25
C GLU A 164 8.29 -5.86 -11.76
N ALA A 165 7.63 -6.45 -10.79
CA ALA A 165 6.39 -5.90 -10.24
C ALA A 165 6.62 -4.61 -9.45
N GLU A 166 7.77 -4.46 -8.78
CA GLU A 166 8.17 -3.23 -8.08
C GLU A 166 8.46 -2.10 -9.06
N GLU A 167 9.27 -2.37 -10.08
CA GLU A 167 9.59 -1.42 -11.15
C GLU A 167 8.30 -0.93 -11.84
N ARG A 168 7.39 -1.83 -12.15
CA ARG A 168 6.10 -1.49 -12.75
C ARG A 168 5.29 -0.52 -11.90
N VAL A 169 5.18 -0.73 -10.58
CA VAL A 169 4.47 0.19 -9.67
C VAL A 169 5.12 1.57 -9.68
N ILE A 170 6.44 1.61 -9.60
CA ILE A 170 7.21 2.86 -9.57
C ILE A 170 7.04 3.63 -10.88
N ASP A 171 7.15 2.95 -12.01
CA ASP A 171 7.00 3.56 -13.33
C ASP A 171 5.58 4.09 -13.56
N GLU A 172 4.55 3.40 -13.10
CA GLU A 172 3.18 3.90 -13.17
C GLU A 172 2.99 5.16 -12.34
N LEU A 173 3.52 5.22 -11.11
CA LEU A 173 3.47 6.42 -10.28
C LEU A 173 4.23 7.59 -10.91
N LYS A 174 5.43 7.33 -11.46
CA LYS A 174 6.23 8.31 -12.18
C LYS A 174 5.53 8.84 -13.43
N SER A 175 4.90 7.94 -14.21
CA SER A 175 4.21 8.31 -15.45
C SER A 175 3.09 9.33 -15.26
N ILE A 176 2.45 9.33 -14.09
CA ILE A 176 1.39 10.27 -13.72
C ILE A 176 1.86 11.37 -12.77
N GLN A 177 3.18 11.45 -12.53
CA GLN A 177 3.80 12.44 -11.62
C GLN A 177 3.18 12.44 -10.21
N LYS A 178 2.73 11.27 -9.73
CA LYS A 178 2.17 11.15 -8.38
C LYS A 178 3.30 11.11 -7.35
N PRO A 179 3.26 11.92 -6.29
CA PRO A 179 4.24 11.83 -5.22
C PRO A 179 4.12 10.47 -4.50
N PHE A 180 5.25 9.87 -4.19
CA PHE A 180 5.29 8.60 -3.46
C PHE A 180 6.54 8.48 -2.59
N VAL A 181 6.47 7.56 -1.64
CA VAL A 181 7.61 7.11 -0.84
C VAL A 181 7.73 5.59 -0.98
N VAL A 182 8.96 5.08 -0.84
CA VAL A 182 9.20 3.63 -0.86
C VAL A 182 9.56 3.15 0.54
N VAL A 183 8.93 2.05 0.95
CA VAL A 183 9.15 1.39 2.24
C VAL A 183 9.67 -0.01 1.98
N LEU A 184 10.89 -0.30 2.41
CA LEU A 184 11.50 -1.63 2.35
C LEU A 184 11.12 -2.43 3.60
N ASN A 185 10.32 -3.49 3.43
CA ASN A 185 9.94 -4.41 4.50
C ASN A 185 10.90 -5.60 4.59
N SER A 186 11.52 -5.79 5.75
CA SER A 186 12.51 -6.83 6.02
C SER A 186 12.38 -7.38 7.44
N MET A 187 12.67 -8.66 7.62
CA MET A 187 12.82 -9.28 8.95
C MET A 187 14.11 -8.84 9.65
N THR A 188 15.12 -8.45 8.87
CA THR A 188 16.45 -8.08 9.36
C THR A 188 16.91 -6.73 8.80
N PRO A 189 16.21 -5.62 9.15
CA PRO A 189 16.43 -4.32 8.50
C PRO A 189 17.82 -3.70 8.75
N LYS A 190 18.57 -4.21 9.74
CA LYS A 190 19.93 -3.73 10.08
C LYS A 190 21.05 -4.58 9.48
N GLU A 191 20.74 -5.66 8.78
CA GLU A 191 21.76 -6.46 8.11
C GLU A 191 22.36 -5.74 6.91
N GLU A 192 23.64 -5.96 6.66
CA GLU A 192 24.39 -5.32 5.58
C GLU A 192 23.74 -5.53 4.22
N LYS A 193 23.20 -6.72 3.96
CA LYS A 193 22.48 -7.05 2.73
C LYS A 193 21.23 -6.18 2.54
N THR A 194 20.46 -5.97 3.59
CA THR A 194 19.26 -5.12 3.55
C THR A 194 19.61 -3.64 3.39
N GLU A 195 20.66 -3.20 4.09
CA GLU A 195 21.19 -1.83 3.93
C GLU A 195 21.75 -1.58 2.51
N LEU A 196 22.38 -2.58 1.90
CA LEU A 196 22.84 -2.48 0.52
C LEU A 196 21.65 -2.38 -0.44
N LEU A 197 20.63 -3.22 -0.29
CA LEU A 197 19.41 -3.16 -1.08
C LEU A 197 18.74 -1.78 -0.94
N ARG A 198 18.66 -1.25 0.27
CA ARG A 198 18.14 0.09 0.54
C ARG A 198 18.89 1.17 -0.24
N LYS A 199 20.22 1.10 -0.29
CA LYS A 199 21.05 2.05 -1.05
C LYS A 199 20.81 1.93 -2.55
N VAL A 200 20.67 0.72 -3.07
CA VAL A 200 20.37 0.47 -4.49
C VAL A 200 18.99 1.04 -4.85
N CYS A 201 17.96 0.76 -4.06
CA CYS A 201 16.63 1.31 -4.29
C CYS A 201 16.65 2.85 -4.27
N ARG A 202 17.43 3.45 -3.37
CA ARG A 202 17.56 4.91 -3.26
C ARG A 202 18.26 5.55 -4.47
N SER A 203 19.26 4.90 -5.06
CA SER A 203 19.96 5.42 -6.24
C SER A 203 19.12 5.38 -7.53
N VAL A 204 18.17 4.47 -7.62
CA VAL A 204 17.23 4.39 -8.74
C VAL A 204 16.18 5.51 -8.69
N GLU A 205 16.04 6.17 -7.53
CA GLU A 205 14.98 7.11 -7.21
C GLU A 205 15.47 8.56 -7.01
N GLU A 206 16.65 8.93 -7.52
CA GLU A 206 17.32 10.23 -7.27
C GLU A 206 16.47 11.51 -7.45
N ASN A 207 15.22 11.38 -7.84
CA ASN A 207 14.24 12.49 -7.95
C ASN A 207 13.01 12.37 -7.05
N HIS A 208 12.91 11.38 -6.16
CA HIS A 208 11.77 11.19 -5.27
C HIS A 208 12.21 10.89 -3.84
N LEU A 209 11.47 11.45 -2.87
CA LEU A 209 11.76 11.31 -1.44
C LEU A 209 11.57 9.85 -0.99
N CYS A 210 12.68 9.12 -0.79
CA CYS A 210 12.67 7.83 -0.12
C CYS A 210 12.84 8.03 1.39
N TYR A 211 11.83 7.63 2.16
CA TYR A 211 11.90 7.49 3.61
C TYR A 211 11.83 6.00 3.97
N PHE A 212 12.64 5.59 4.95
CA PHE A 212 12.71 4.24 5.49
C PHE A 212 12.38 4.25 6.98
#